data_59730c2c03e8e5ad1e361e0b3a34b49f
#
_entry.id   59730c2c03e8e5ad1e361e0b3a34b49f
#
_cell.length_a   1.000
_cell.length_b   1.000
_cell.length_c   1.000
_cell.angle_alpha   90.00
_cell.angle_beta   90.00
_cell.angle_gamma   90.00
#
_symmetry.space_group_name_H-M   'P 1'
#
loop_
_entity.id
_entity.type
_entity.pdbx_description
1 polymer ?
#
loop_
_entity_poly.entity_id
_entity_poly.type
_entity_poly.pdbx_seq_one_letter_code
_entity_poly.pdbx_strand_id
1 'polypeptide(L)'
;MTKLTLQEQLIADRRHLHAHPEEGWCEFETTWFIVQRLKALGLEWKAGIDVIAPSAVMGRNADLVEKAKKRALEHGVPADFLGHLGGYTGAMAVLNTGRPGPVTGIRVDIDCLPIEESNDPAHEANAGNYRSVYPGFSHACGHDGHTAVGLAAARWLSENREKLC
;
A
#
# COMPACT_ATOMS: atom_id res chain seq x y z
N MET A 1 8.96 16.49 16.57
CA MET A 1 7.95 16.59 15.49
C MET A 1 6.60 16.19 16.08
N THR A 2 5.57 16.99 15.90
CA THR A 2 4.21 16.69 16.37
C THR A 2 3.65 15.50 15.59
N LYS A 3 3.09 14.50 16.29
CA LYS A 3 2.46 13.33 15.66
C LYS A 3 1.22 13.81 14.90
N LEU A 4 1.08 13.46 13.62
CA LEU A 4 -0.10 13.77 12.83
C LEU A 4 -1.36 13.13 13.45
N THR A 5 -2.48 13.82 13.38
CA THR A 5 -3.79 13.25 13.66
C THR A 5 -4.08 12.08 12.71
N LEU A 6 -5.07 11.26 13.03
CA LEU A 6 -5.47 10.15 12.15
C LEU A 6 -5.91 10.66 10.77
N GLN A 7 -6.68 11.75 10.73
CA GLN A 7 -7.15 12.36 9.48
C GLN A 7 -6.01 12.94 8.65
N GLU A 8 -5.09 13.68 9.25
CA GLU A 8 -3.93 14.24 8.55
C GLU A 8 -3.05 13.15 7.96
N GLN A 9 -2.82 12.06 8.72
CA GLN A 9 -2.05 10.92 8.23
C GLN A 9 -2.75 10.22 7.07
N LEU A 10 -4.07 9.98 7.17
CA LEU A 10 -4.87 9.37 6.10
C LEU A 10 -4.78 10.17 4.80
N ILE A 11 -4.94 11.51 4.89
CA ILE A 11 -4.85 12.38 3.72
C ILE A 11 -3.43 12.35 3.12
N ALA A 12 -2.42 12.39 3.96
CA ALA A 12 -1.02 12.35 3.51
C ALA A 12 -0.69 11.00 2.83
N ASP A 13 -1.11 9.90 3.42
CA ASP A 13 -0.91 8.55 2.88
C ASP A 13 -1.65 8.38 1.54
N ARG A 14 -2.91 8.82 1.46
CA ARG A 14 -3.70 8.78 0.22
C ARG A 14 -3.02 9.57 -0.90
N ARG A 15 -2.56 10.80 -0.64
CA ARG A 15 -1.90 11.64 -1.63
C ARG A 15 -0.55 11.07 -2.08
N HIS A 16 0.20 10.48 -1.16
CA HIS A 16 1.46 9.80 -1.49
C HIS A 16 1.21 8.62 -2.43
N LEU A 17 0.26 7.75 -2.10
CA LEU A 17 -0.11 6.59 -2.90
C LEU A 17 -0.65 7.01 -4.27
N HIS A 18 -1.49 8.03 -4.31
CA HIS A 18 -2.04 8.58 -5.55
C HIS A 18 -0.95 9.05 -6.52
N ALA A 19 0.09 9.72 -5.97
CA ALA A 19 1.21 10.21 -6.77
C ALA A 19 2.13 9.09 -7.30
N HIS A 20 2.11 7.90 -6.66
CA HIS A 20 3.00 6.78 -7.00
C HIS A 20 2.19 5.50 -7.31
N PRO A 21 1.32 5.53 -8.34
CA PRO A 21 0.48 4.39 -8.68
C PRO A 21 1.30 3.26 -9.28
N GLU A 22 0.99 2.03 -8.91
CA GLU A 22 1.63 0.82 -9.42
C GLU A 22 0.58 -0.19 -9.87
N GLU A 23 0.76 -0.78 -11.05
CA GLU A 23 -0.17 -1.77 -11.60
C GLU A 23 -0.09 -3.12 -10.87
N GLY A 24 -1.13 -3.94 -11.03
CA GLY A 24 -1.27 -5.22 -10.33
C GLY A 24 -0.05 -6.15 -10.52
N TRP A 25 0.41 -6.74 -9.43
CA TRP A 25 1.63 -7.53 -9.25
C TRP A 25 2.95 -6.75 -9.40
N CYS A 26 2.89 -5.44 -9.51
CA CYS A 26 4.05 -4.55 -9.64
C CYS A 26 4.18 -3.57 -8.46
N GLU A 27 3.36 -3.69 -7.42
CA GLU A 27 3.18 -2.75 -6.31
C GLU A 27 4.30 -2.88 -5.25
N PHE A 28 5.57 -2.83 -5.66
CA PHE A 28 6.72 -3.02 -4.77
C PHE A 28 6.96 -1.82 -3.86
N GLU A 29 6.86 -0.60 -4.38
CA GLU A 29 7.00 0.65 -3.62
C GLU A 29 5.82 0.83 -2.67
N THR A 30 4.59 0.56 -3.15
CA THR A 30 3.36 0.54 -2.35
C THR A 30 3.44 -0.47 -1.22
N THR A 31 3.90 -1.70 -1.49
CA THR A 31 4.09 -2.74 -0.47
C THR A 31 5.12 -2.31 0.58
N TRP A 32 6.24 -1.71 0.14
CA TRP A 32 7.23 -1.16 1.06
C TRP A 32 6.65 -0.06 1.93
N PHE A 33 5.92 0.90 1.34
CA PHE A 33 5.24 1.97 2.06
C PHE A 33 4.29 1.42 3.12
N ILE A 34 3.43 0.46 2.77
CA ILE A 34 2.50 -0.20 3.70
C ILE A 34 3.26 -0.84 4.86
N VAL A 35 4.30 -1.61 4.56
CA VAL A 35 5.10 -2.29 5.60
C VAL A 35 5.75 -1.27 6.55
N GLN A 36 6.25 -0.12 6.06
CA GLN A 36 6.79 0.91 6.94
C GLN A 36 5.72 1.48 7.89
N ARG A 37 4.48 1.68 7.40
CA ARG A 37 3.35 2.10 8.25
C ARG A 37 2.99 1.07 9.31
N LEU A 38 2.92 -0.21 8.93
CA LEU A 38 2.63 -1.32 9.85
C LEU A 38 3.73 -1.49 10.92
N LYS A 39 5.00 -1.38 10.52
CA LYS A 39 6.16 -1.37 11.45
C LYS A 39 6.07 -0.23 12.47
N ALA A 40 5.73 0.97 12.00
CA ALA A 40 5.60 2.14 12.89
C ALA A 40 4.48 1.99 13.93
N LEU A 41 3.49 1.13 13.65
CA LEU A 41 2.42 0.77 14.59
C LEU A 41 2.80 -0.38 15.53
N GLY A 42 3.98 -0.98 15.38
CA GLY A 42 4.42 -2.14 16.15
C GLY A 42 3.63 -3.42 15.84
N LEU A 43 3.03 -3.51 14.66
CA LEU A 43 2.28 -4.70 14.23
C LEU A 43 3.21 -5.76 13.65
N GLU A 44 2.91 -7.03 13.92
CA GLU A 44 3.49 -8.15 13.19
C GLU A 44 3.00 -8.11 11.75
N TRP A 45 3.92 -8.24 10.80
CA TRP A 45 3.60 -8.15 9.38
C TRP A 45 4.24 -9.27 8.58
N LYS A 46 3.63 -9.58 7.46
CA LYS A 46 4.14 -10.45 6.39
C LYS A 46 3.90 -9.78 5.06
N ALA A 47 4.71 -10.08 4.04
CA ALA A 47 4.56 -9.47 2.72
C ALA A 47 5.04 -10.42 1.61
N GLY A 48 4.59 -10.13 0.39
CA GLY A 48 4.99 -10.86 -0.80
C GLY A 48 4.69 -12.35 -0.71
N ILE A 49 5.70 -13.18 -0.93
CA ILE A 49 5.57 -14.65 -0.96
C ILE A 49 5.01 -15.23 0.35
N ASP A 50 5.18 -14.56 1.48
CA ASP A 50 4.68 -15.03 2.77
C ASP A 50 3.15 -14.92 2.91
N VAL A 51 2.49 -14.15 2.03
CA VAL A 51 1.04 -13.91 2.05
C VAL A 51 0.34 -14.30 0.75
N ILE A 52 1.10 -14.69 -0.27
CA ILE A 52 0.59 -15.08 -1.58
C ILE A 52 0.77 -16.57 -1.80
N ALA A 53 -0.28 -17.23 -2.30
CA ALA A 53 -0.21 -18.59 -2.83
C ALA A 53 0.13 -18.53 -4.33
N PRO A 54 1.37 -18.84 -4.76
CA PRO A 54 1.78 -18.70 -6.17
C PRO A 54 0.88 -19.44 -7.16
N SER A 55 0.34 -20.58 -6.74
CA SER A 55 -0.57 -21.40 -7.57
C SER A 55 -1.93 -20.74 -7.84
N ALA A 56 -2.31 -19.72 -7.06
CA ALA A 56 -3.56 -18.98 -7.23
C ALA A 56 -3.38 -17.65 -7.96
N VAL A 57 -2.13 -17.30 -8.32
CA VAL A 57 -1.81 -16.03 -8.99
C VAL A 57 -2.21 -16.09 -10.45
N MET A 58 -2.98 -15.09 -10.90
CA MET A 58 -3.39 -14.92 -12.29
C MET A 58 -2.95 -13.56 -12.84
N GLY A 59 -2.71 -13.49 -14.14
CA GLY A 59 -2.43 -12.24 -14.85
C GLY A 59 -1.06 -11.61 -14.56
N ARG A 60 -0.19 -12.27 -13.78
CA ARG A 60 1.14 -11.75 -13.47
C ARG A 60 2.06 -11.85 -14.68
N ASN A 61 2.65 -10.71 -15.08
CA ASN A 61 3.62 -10.61 -16.16
C ASN A 61 5.03 -10.49 -15.58
N ALA A 62 5.89 -11.47 -15.86
CA ALA A 62 7.25 -11.52 -15.30
C ALA A 62 8.13 -10.34 -15.72
N ASP A 63 8.01 -9.88 -16.98
CA ASP A 63 8.82 -8.76 -17.49
C ASP A 63 8.42 -7.43 -16.83
N LEU A 64 7.12 -7.21 -16.59
CA LEU A 64 6.64 -6.03 -15.88
C LEU A 64 7.10 -6.05 -14.43
N VAL A 65 7.01 -7.19 -13.78
CA VAL A 65 7.49 -7.39 -12.40
C VAL A 65 8.99 -7.05 -12.28
N GLU A 66 9.84 -7.53 -13.19
CA GLU A 66 11.26 -7.22 -13.12
C GLU A 66 11.55 -5.73 -13.37
N LYS A 67 10.82 -5.07 -14.27
CA LYS A 67 10.90 -3.62 -14.47
C LYS A 67 10.47 -2.85 -13.21
N ALA A 68 9.38 -3.26 -12.57
CA ALA A 68 8.89 -2.64 -11.35
C ALA A 68 9.85 -2.83 -10.17
N LYS A 69 10.45 -4.00 -10.02
CA LYS A 69 11.49 -4.25 -9.00
C LYS A 69 12.71 -3.34 -9.20
N LYS A 70 13.15 -3.18 -10.46
CA LYS A 70 14.26 -2.29 -10.78
C LYS A 70 13.92 -0.84 -10.43
N ARG A 71 12.73 -0.37 -10.82
CA ARG A 71 12.23 0.97 -10.46
C ARG A 71 12.19 1.15 -8.94
N ALA A 72 11.62 0.21 -8.21
CA ALA A 72 11.54 0.26 -6.75
C ALA A 72 12.93 0.36 -6.10
N LEU A 73 13.93 -0.37 -6.62
CA LEU A 73 15.31 -0.27 -6.16
C LEU A 73 15.90 1.11 -6.43
N GLU A 74 15.68 1.69 -7.62
CA GLU A 74 16.12 3.03 -8.00
C GLU A 74 15.47 4.11 -7.13
N HIS A 75 14.25 3.88 -6.64
CA HIS A 75 13.52 4.76 -5.73
C HIS A 75 13.79 4.48 -4.25
N GLY A 76 14.77 3.63 -3.95
CA GLY A 76 15.28 3.45 -2.58
C GLY A 76 14.59 2.37 -1.76
N VAL A 77 13.77 1.51 -2.38
CA VAL A 77 13.30 0.29 -1.69
C VAL A 77 14.51 -0.63 -1.47
N PRO A 78 14.76 -1.09 -0.22
CA PRO A 78 15.94 -1.91 0.07
C PRO A 78 15.97 -3.22 -0.72
N ALA A 79 17.14 -3.61 -1.20
CA ALA A 79 17.32 -4.81 -2.02
C ALA A 79 16.99 -6.10 -1.22
N ASP A 80 17.31 -6.14 0.06
CA ASP A 80 16.98 -7.25 0.95
C ASP A 80 15.45 -7.40 1.14
N PHE A 81 14.73 -6.28 1.23
CA PHE A 81 13.27 -6.29 1.26
C PHE A 81 12.68 -6.83 -0.05
N LEU A 82 13.17 -6.35 -1.20
CA LEU A 82 12.73 -6.87 -2.50
C LEU A 82 13.03 -8.37 -2.66
N GLY A 83 14.18 -8.83 -2.13
CA GLY A 83 14.53 -10.24 -2.08
C GLY A 83 13.55 -11.06 -1.21
N HIS A 84 13.19 -10.53 -0.03
CA HIS A 84 12.21 -11.14 0.87
C HIS A 84 10.83 -11.33 0.22
N LEU A 85 10.39 -10.37 -0.60
CA LEU A 85 9.10 -10.45 -1.29
C LEU A 85 8.97 -11.63 -2.26
N GLY A 86 10.07 -12.25 -2.70
CA GLY A 86 10.05 -13.40 -3.61
C GLY A 86 9.43 -13.11 -4.98
N GLY A 87 9.37 -11.83 -5.39
CA GLY A 87 8.76 -11.39 -6.65
C GLY A 87 7.24 -11.23 -6.60
N TYR A 88 6.65 -11.20 -5.42
CA TYR A 88 5.23 -10.93 -5.17
C TYR A 88 5.07 -9.65 -4.37
N THR A 89 3.86 -9.10 -4.36
CA THR A 89 3.52 -7.82 -3.71
C THR A 89 2.36 -8.01 -2.73
N GLY A 90 2.03 -6.96 -1.98
CA GLY A 90 1.02 -7.00 -0.94
C GLY A 90 1.58 -7.33 0.44
N ALA A 91 0.84 -6.91 1.46
CA ALA A 91 1.22 -7.11 2.85
C ALA A 91 0.00 -7.47 3.72
N MET A 92 0.28 -8.16 4.82
CA MET A 92 -0.70 -8.49 5.85
C MET A 92 -0.11 -8.13 7.21
N ALA A 93 -0.96 -7.64 8.12
CA ALA A 93 -0.60 -7.49 9.53
C ALA A 93 -1.62 -8.21 10.41
N VAL A 94 -1.17 -8.61 11.59
CA VAL A 94 -2.01 -9.23 12.61
C VAL A 94 -1.97 -8.37 13.87
N LEU A 95 -3.16 -7.98 14.33
CA LEU A 95 -3.36 -7.39 15.64
C LEU A 95 -3.95 -8.44 16.58
N ASN A 96 -3.11 -9.00 17.43
CA ASN A 96 -3.57 -9.94 18.46
C ASN A 96 -3.97 -9.16 19.72
N THR A 97 -5.24 -9.21 20.09
CA THR A 97 -5.77 -8.57 21.31
C THR A 97 -5.38 -9.32 22.60
N GLY A 98 -5.05 -10.60 22.50
CA GLY A 98 -4.85 -11.51 23.63
C GLY A 98 -6.16 -11.94 24.29
N ARG A 99 -7.31 -11.64 23.69
CA ARG A 99 -8.65 -11.97 24.20
C ARG A 99 -9.34 -12.98 23.30
N PRO A 100 -10.20 -13.85 23.84
CA PRO A 100 -11.01 -14.74 23.03
C PRO A 100 -12.04 -13.94 22.23
N GLY A 101 -12.24 -14.33 20.97
CA GLY A 101 -13.20 -13.68 20.09
C GLY A 101 -13.03 -14.15 18.63
N PRO A 102 -13.87 -13.67 17.73
CA PRO A 102 -13.77 -14.00 16.31
C PRO A 102 -12.54 -13.32 15.70
N VAL A 103 -11.98 -13.94 14.67
CA VAL A 103 -10.96 -13.30 13.82
C VAL A 103 -11.66 -12.52 12.72
N THR A 104 -11.42 -11.21 12.67
CA THR A 104 -11.94 -10.33 11.62
C THR A 104 -10.85 -9.98 10.62
N GLY A 105 -11.09 -10.24 9.34
CA GLY A 105 -10.21 -9.84 8.24
C GLY A 105 -10.70 -8.55 7.59
N ILE A 106 -9.78 -7.61 7.37
CA ILE A 106 -10.00 -6.40 6.56
C ILE A 106 -9.10 -6.51 5.34
N ARG A 107 -9.70 -6.46 4.14
CA ARG A 107 -8.96 -6.48 2.87
C ARG A 107 -9.14 -5.16 2.15
N VAL A 108 -8.07 -4.66 1.56
CA VAL A 108 -8.05 -3.48 0.70
C VAL A 108 -7.25 -3.78 -0.56
N ASP A 109 -7.63 -3.17 -1.67
CA ASP A 109 -6.89 -3.24 -2.93
C ASP A 109 -5.82 -2.15 -2.93
N ILE A 110 -4.68 -2.42 -3.62
CA ILE A 110 -3.49 -1.54 -3.59
C ILE A 110 -2.97 -1.16 -4.97
N ASP A 111 -3.47 -1.81 -6.03
CA ASP A 111 -3.05 -1.61 -7.41
C ASP A 111 -3.68 -0.36 -8.04
N CYS A 112 -3.12 0.08 -9.16
CA CYS A 112 -3.66 1.13 -10.01
C CYS A 112 -4.12 0.58 -11.37
N LEU A 113 -4.62 1.48 -12.23
CA LEU A 113 -5.00 1.18 -13.60
C LEU A 113 -4.07 1.85 -14.61
N PRO A 114 -3.86 1.23 -15.79
CA PRO A 114 -3.13 1.83 -16.91
C PRO A 114 -4.00 2.89 -17.61
N ILE A 115 -4.31 3.96 -16.90
CA ILE A 115 -5.14 5.08 -17.35
C ILE A 115 -4.38 6.37 -17.11
N GLU A 116 -4.20 7.17 -18.16
CA GLU A 116 -3.56 8.49 -18.04
C GLU A 116 -4.43 9.42 -17.19
N GLU A 117 -3.81 10.04 -16.21
CA GLU A 117 -4.49 10.99 -15.35
C GLU A 117 -4.71 12.33 -16.07
N SER A 118 -5.83 12.99 -15.80
CA SER A 118 -6.18 14.29 -16.42
C SER A 118 -5.08 15.34 -16.25
N ASN A 119 -4.80 16.09 -17.32
CA ASN A 119 -3.90 17.24 -17.31
C ASN A 119 -4.61 18.55 -17.00
N ASP A 120 -5.93 18.55 -16.76
CA ASP A 120 -6.70 19.74 -16.44
C ASP A 120 -6.16 20.37 -15.13
N PRO A 121 -5.75 21.64 -15.12
CA PRO A 121 -5.32 22.31 -13.89
C PRO A 121 -6.38 22.34 -12.78
N ALA A 122 -7.68 22.24 -13.13
CA ALA A 122 -8.76 22.17 -12.17
C ALA A 122 -8.95 20.77 -11.57
N HIS A 123 -8.31 19.75 -12.14
CA HIS A 123 -8.30 18.42 -11.55
C HIS A 123 -7.65 18.45 -10.16
N GLU A 124 -8.30 17.86 -9.16
CA GLU A 124 -7.90 17.99 -7.76
C GLU A 124 -6.46 17.57 -7.50
N ALA A 125 -5.99 16.51 -8.14
CA ALA A 125 -4.62 16.02 -7.97
C ALA A 125 -3.58 17.01 -8.54
N ASN A 126 -3.89 17.68 -9.65
CA ASN A 126 -3.05 18.75 -10.22
C ASN A 126 -3.02 19.98 -9.31
N ALA A 127 -4.18 20.44 -8.88
CA ALA A 127 -4.29 21.61 -7.98
C ALA A 127 -3.66 21.33 -6.61
N GLY A 128 -3.70 20.10 -6.14
CA GLY A 128 -3.14 19.67 -4.86
C GLY A 128 -1.69 19.20 -4.90
N ASN A 129 -1.03 19.22 -6.08
CA ASN A 129 0.34 18.76 -6.29
C ASN A 129 0.60 17.29 -5.86
N TYR A 130 -0.35 16.40 -6.12
CA TYR A 130 -0.20 14.95 -5.88
C TYR A 130 -0.63 14.08 -7.07
N ARG A 131 -0.63 14.65 -8.29
CA ARG A 131 -0.83 13.92 -9.53
C ARG A 131 0.18 12.78 -9.68
N SER A 132 -0.23 11.71 -10.37
CA SER A 132 0.65 10.60 -10.74
C SER A 132 1.96 11.09 -11.36
N VAL A 133 3.08 10.59 -10.85
CA VAL A 133 4.41 10.83 -11.41
C VAL A 133 4.76 9.82 -12.51
N TYR A 134 3.90 8.81 -12.73
CA TYR A 134 4.08 7.78 -13.75
C TYR A 134 3.10 8.00 -14.89
N PRO A 135 3.57 8.47 -16.07
CA PRO A 135 2.71 8.65 -17.24
C PRO A 135 1.97 7.36 -17.61
N GLY A 136 0.71 7.47 -17.95
CA GLY A 136 -0.12 6.33 -18.34
C GLY A 136 -0.72 5.54 -17.19
N PHE A 137 -0.47 5.90 -15.93
CA PHE A 137 -0.99 5.20 -14.75
C PHE A 137 -1.65 6.16 -13.77
N SER A 138 -2.77 5.75 -13.20
CA SER A 138 -3.45 6.51 -12.13
C SER A 138 -4.32 5.60 -11.26
N HIS A 139 -4.62 6.05 -10.05
CA HIS A 139 -5.57 5.39 -9.16
C HIS A 139 -7.03 5.71 -9.51
N ALA A 140 -7.42 5.49 -10.77
CA ALA A 140 -8.77 5.78 -11.27
C ALA A 140 -9.88 4.94 -10.60
N CYS A 141 -9.55 3.80 -9.98
CA CYS A 141 -10.45 2.99 -9.14
C CYS A 141 -10.49 3.44 -7.67
N GLY A 142 -9.61 4.35 -7.24
CA GLY A 142 -9.58 4.83 -5.86
C GLY A 142 -8.89 3.88 -4.86
N HIS A 143 -8.04 2.95 -5.32
CA HIS A 143 -7.34 2.02 -4.43
C HIS A 143 -6.28 2.71 -3.56
N ASP A 144 -5.81 3.91 -3.93
CA ASP A 144 -5.07 4.82 -3.04
C ASP A 144 -5.87 5.17 -1.78
N GLY A 145 -7.17 5.44 -1.96
CA GLY A 145 -8.12 5.66 -0.85
C GLY A 145 -8.35 4.39 -0.04
N HIS A 146 -8.53 3.22 -0.70
CA HIS A 146 -8.68 1.92 -0.02
C HIS A 146 -7.48 1.65 0.89
N THR A 147 -6.26 1.80 0.35
CA THR A 147 -5.02 1.57 1.10
C THR A 147 -4.88 2.54 2.27
N ALA A 148 -5.11 3.84 2.05
CA ALA A 148 -5.03 4.84 3.10
C ALA A 148 -6.06 4.60 4.23
N VAL A 149 -7.30 4.21 3.88
CA VAL A 149 -8.33 3.84 4.86
C VAL A 149 -7.93 2.57 5.60
N GLY A 150 -7.38 1.56 4.92
CA GLY A 150 -6.86 0.35 5.55
C GLY A 150 -5.77 0.62 6.57
N LEU A 151 -4.81 1.50 6.23
CA LEU A 151 -3.74 1.93 7.14
C LEU A 151 -4.28 2.76 8.32
N ALA A 152 -5.25 3.64 8.08
CA ALA A 152 -5.92 4.40 9.13
C ALA A 152 -6.71 3.49 10.08
N ALA A 153 -7.39 2.46 9.56
CA ALA A 153 -8.07 1.45 10.35
C ALA A 153 -7.06 0.65 11.21
N ALA A 154 -5.95 0.21 10.61
CA ALA A 154 -4.88 -0.48 11.34
C ALA A 154 -4.33 0.38 12.50
N ARG A 155 -4.10 1.68 12.26
CA ARG A 155 -3.68 2.63 13.29
C ARG A 155 -4.74 2.77 14.39
N TRP A 156 -5.99 3.01 14.03
CA TRP A 156 -7.07 3.17 15.01
C TRP A 156 -7.25 1.90 15.85
N LEU A 157 -7.25 0.73 15.24
CA LEU A 157 -7.36 -0.55 15.93
C LEU A 157 -6.17 -0.77 16.89
N SER A 158 -4.94 -0.47 16.44
CA SER A 158 -3.75 -0.56 17.28
C SER A 158 -3.81 0.38 18.49
N GLU A 159 -4.21 1.65 18.27
CA GLU A 159 -4.35 2.66 19.33
C GLU A 159 -5.53 2.37 20.28
N ASN A 160 -6.51 1.56 19.89
CA ASN A 160 -7.67 1.18 20.69
C ASN A 160 -7.72 -0.32 21.04
N ARG A 161 -6.58 -1.01 20.97
CA ARG A 161 -6.47 -2.46 21.20
C ARG A 161 -7.16 -2.92 22.48
N GLU A 162 -7.11 -2.11 23.55
CA GLU A 162 -7.72 -2.42 24.84
C GLU A 162 -9.26 -2.44 24.81
N LYS A 163 -9.89 -1.90 23.75
CA LYS A 163 -11.34 -1.88 23.57
C LYS A 163 -11.86 -3.01 22.67
N LEU A 164 -10.93 -3.77 22.05
CA LEU A 164 -11.29 -4.85 21.14
C LEU A 164 -11.43 -6.17 21.89
N CYS A 165 -12.35 -7.02 21.48
CA CYS A 165 -12.50 -8.39 21.98
C CYS A 165 -11.89 -9.39 21.02
#